data_007fd488e49d49a1b9f287fb75999db2
#
_entry.id   007fd488e49d49a1b9f287fb75999db2
#
_cell.length_a   1.000
_cell.length_b   1.000
_cell.length_c   1.000
_cell.angle_alpha   90.00
_cell.angle_beta   90.00
_cell.angle_gamma   90.00
#
_symmetry.space_group_name_H-M   'P 1'
#
loop_
_entity.id
_entity.type
_entity.pdbx_description
1 polymer ?
#
loop_
_entity_poly.entity_id
_entity_poly.type
_entity_poly.pdbx_seq_one_letter_code
_entity_poly.pdbx_strand_id
1 'polypeptide(L)'
;MRYAIVFSPVTILHLRMITARQRRLVFDAVQERLSYQPGVETRNRKPMRPNPLAPWELRVEECRVYYDVVDEPEPVVTVLAVGIKVRARVIIGGEEVSL
;
A
#
# COMPACT_ATOMS: atom_id res chain seq x y z
N MET A 1 7.02 -8.59 16.89
CA MET A 1 7.81 -8.87 15.69
C MET A 1 7.70 -7.69 14.73
N ARG A 2 8.83 -7.18 14.29
CA ARG A 2 8.85 -6.06 13.36
C ARG A 2 9.09 -6.53 11.94
N TYR A 3 8.31 -6.02 11.00
CA TYR A 3 8.44 -6.35 9.58
C TYR A 3 9.34 -5.33 8.88
N ALA A 4 10.24 -5.81 8.04
CA ALA A 4 10.96 -4.95 7.11
C ALA A 4 10.00 -4.46 6.03
N ILE A 5 10.16 -3.22 5.59
CA ILE A 5 9.32 -2.62 4.55
C ILE A 5 10.16 -2.50 3.28
N VAL A 6 9.63 -3.05 2.20
CA VAL A 6 10.25 -2.98 0.86
C VAL A 6 9.22 -2.39 -0.10
N PHE A 7 9.63 -1.41 -0.89
CA PHE A 7 8.82 -0.88 -1.98
C PHE A 7 9.27 -1.54 -3.27
N SER A 8 8.34 -2.17 -3.99
CA SER A 8 8.68 -2.75 -5.29
C SER A 8 9.12 -1.64 -6.27
N PRO A 9 9.98 -1.95 -7.26
CA PRO A 9 10.51 -0.90 -8.17
C PRO A 9 9.43 -0.08 -8.88
N VAL A 10 8.31 -0.70 -9.24
CA VAL A 10 7.24 0.02 -9.95
C VAL A 10 6.61 1.12 -9.10
N THR A 11 6.70 1.04 -7.77
CA THR A 11 6.12 2.06 -6.89
C THR A 11 6.85 3.40 -6.99
N ILE A 12 8.08 3.42 -7.50
CA ILE A 12 8.79 4.68 -7.75
C ILE A 12 8.00 5.52 -8.76
N LEU A 13 7.47 4.89 -9.81
CA LEU A 13 6.64 5.57 -10.80
C LEU A 13 5.32 6.03 -10.19
N HIS A 14 4.71 5.19 -9.37
CA HIS A 14 3.46 5.53 -8.69
C HIS A 14 3.64 6.75 -7.78
N LEU A 15 4.73 6.78 -7.02
CA LEU A 15 5.01 7.86 -6.08
C LEU A 15 5.30 9.19 -6.79
N ARG A 16 5.85 9.14 -8.02
CA ARG A 16 6.07 10.35 -8.82
C ARG A 16 4.76 10.98 -9.31
N MET A 17 3.69 10.20 -9.38
CA MET A 17 2.39 10.66 -9.88
C MET A 17 1.51 11.29 -8.80
N ILE A 18 1.96 11.30 -7.56
CA ILE A 18 1.24 11.90 -6.44
C ILE A 18 2.02 13.10 -5.90
N THR A 19 1.36 13.92 -5.09
CA THR A 19 1.98 15.15 -4.56
C THR A 19 3.03 14.83 -3.48
N ALA A 20 3.91 15.80 -3.20
CA ALA A 20 4.89 15.66 -2.12
C ALA A 20 4.21 15.42 -0.76
N ARG A 21 3.09 16.10 -0.50
CA ARG A 21 2.29 15.89 0.71
C ARG A 21 1.79 14.45 0.79
N GLN A 22 1.24 13.93 -0.30
CA GLN A 22 0.72 12.58 -0.35
C GLN A 22 1.83 11.54 -0.17
N ARG A 23 3.00 11.74 -0.76
CA ARG A 23 4.16 10.85 -0.54
C ARG A 23 4.53 10.79 0.93
N ARG A 24 4.59 11.94 1.60
CA ARG A 24 4.91 11.98 3.04
C ARG A 24 3.87 11.22 3.85
N LEU A 25 2.59 11.43 3.57
CA LEU A 25 1.52 10.70 4.25
C LEU A 25 1.66 9.19 4.06
N VAL A 26 1.97 8.76 2.84
CA VAL A 26 2.15 7.34 2.53
C VAL A 26 3.35 6.76 3.30
N PHE A 27 4.52 7.40 3.23
CA PHE A 27 5.71 6.90 3.91
C PHE A 27 5.50 6.82 5.43
N ASP A 28 4.94 7.86 6.03
CA ASP A 28 4.69 7.87 7.48
C ASP A 28 3.71 6.77 7.88
N ALA A 29 2.62 6.62 7.15
CA ALA A 29 1.61 5.61 7.44
C ALA A 29 2.15 4.19 7.25
N VAL A 30 2.93 3.95 6.20
CA VAL A 30 3.54 2.64 5.94
C VAL A 30 4.46 2.25 7.10
N GLN A 31 5.35 3.16 7.53
CA GLN A 31 6.24 2.89 8.65
C GLN A 31 5.47 2.67 9.96
N GLU A 32 4.47 3.47 10.21
CA GLU A 32 3.71 3.40 11.46
C GLU A 32 2.78 2.20 11.51
N ARG A 33 2.11 1.88 10.41
CA ARG A 33 1.01 0.92 10.40
C ARG A 33 1.36 -0.47 9.84
N LEU A 34 2.43 -0.58 9.06
CA LEU A 34 2.80 -1.86 8.45
C LEU A 34 4.03 -2.50 9.09
N SER A 35 4.73 -1.80 9.99
CA SER A 35 5.89 -2.37 10.69
C SER A 35 5.48 -3.44 11.70
N TYR A 36 4.26 -3.37 12.22
CA TYR A 36 3.75 -4.34 13.20
C TYR A 36 2.35 -4.78 12.80
N GLN A 37 2.13 -6.09 12.84
CA GLN A 37 0.82 -6.71 12.56
C GLN A 37 0.20 -6.28 11.22
N PRO A 38 0.97 -6.26 10.11
CA PRO A 38 0.43 -5.80 8.82
C PRO A 38 -0.68 -6.71 8.28
N GLY A 39 -0.70 -7.98 8.69
CA GLY A 39 -1.71 -8.94 8.28
C GLY A 39 -2.92 -9.01 9.21
N VAL A 40 -3.12 -8.01 10.07
CA VAL A 40 -4.28 -7.94 10.96
C VAL A 40 -5.22 -6.85 10.45
N GLU A 41 -6.47 -7.22 10.20
CA GLU A 41 -7.47 -6.27 9.73
C GLU A 41 -7.75 -5.20 10.77
N THR A 42 -7.77 -3.94 10.33
CA THR A 42 -8.18 -2.80 11.15
C THR A 42 -9.06 -1.90 10.29
N ARG A 43 -9.46 -0.75 10.83
CA ARG A 43 -10.20 0.24 10.07
C ARG A 43 -9.50 0.63 8.77
N ASN A 44 -8.16 0.74 8.79
CA ASN A 44 -7.38 1.20 7.65
C ASN A 44 -6.61 0.11 6.92
N ARG A 45 -6.46 -1.07 7.53
CA ARG A 45 -5.84 -2.25 6.90
C ARG A 45 -6.93 -3.24 6.54
N LYS A 46 -7.10 -3.49 5.24
CA LYS A 46 -8.18 -4.36 4.75
C LYS A 46 -7.64 -5.47 3.88
N PRO A 47 -8.04 -6.73 4.13
CA PRO A 47 -7.78 -7.79 3.18
C PRO A 47 -8.60 -7.53 1.92
N MET A 48 -8.04 -7.86 0.77
CA MET A 48 -8.69 -7.67 -0.52
C MET A 48 -9.22 -9.00 -1.04
N ARG A 49 -10.27 -8.94 -1.86
CA ARG A 49 -10.71 -10.10 -2.65
C ARG A 49 -9.56 -10.52 -3.57
N PRO A 50 -9.51 -11.80 -3.99
CA PRO A 50 -8.52 -12.23 -4.97
C PRO A 50 -8.51 -11.30 -6.18
N ASN A 51 -7.32 -10.79 -6.50
CA ASN A 51 -7.11 -9.84 -7.60
C ASN A 51 -5.64 -9.92 -8.00
N PRO A 52 -5.27 -9.42 -9.21
CA PRO A 52 -3.88 -9.52 -9.66
C PRO A 52 -2.92 -8.54 -9.02
N LEU A 53 -3.40 -7.63 -8.18
CA LEU A 53 -2.57 -6.55 -7.65
C LEU A 53 -1.94 -6.89 -6.30
N ALA A 54 -2.75 -7.20 -5.27
CA ALA A 54 -2.24 -7.41 -3.93
C ALA A 54 -3.29 -8.03 -3.01
N PRO A 55 -2.86 -8.73 -1.93
CA PRO A 55 -3.79 -9.28 -0.95
C PRO A 55 -4.29 -8.26 0.09
N TRP A 56 -3.60 -7.12 0.26
CA TRP A 56 -3.93 -6.15 1.29
C TRP A 56 -3.95 -4.72 0.79
N GLU A 57 -4.80 -3.89 1.40
CA GLU A 57 -4.90 -2.46 1.13
C GLU A 57 -4.75 -1.68 2.43
N LEU A 58 -3.89 -0.67 2.44
CA LEU A 58 -3.81 0.32 3.51
C LEU A 58 -4.43 1.62 3.02
N ARG A 59 -5.38 2.14 3.78
CA ARG A 59 -6.05 3.41 3.49
C ARG A 59 -5.38 4.54 4.25
N VAL A 60 -4.92 5.55 3.52
CA VAL A 60 -4.20 6.70 4.05
C VAL A 60 -4.84 7.94 3.45
N GLU A 61 -5.91 8.46 4.07
CA GLU A 61 -6.72 9.56 3.54
C GLU A 61 -7.18 9.23 2.12
N GLU A 62 -6.86 10.06 1.13
CA GLU A 62 -7.18 9.77 -0.28
C GLU A 62 -6.23 8.76 -0.92
N CYS A 63 -5.12 8.42 -0.27
CA CYS A 63 -4.15 7.49 -0.81
C CYS A 63 -4.51 6.04 -0.50
N ARG A 64 -4.06 5.13 -1.37
CA ARG A 64 -4.21 3.68 -1.18
C ARG A 64 -2.87 3.01 -1.40
N VAL A 65 -2.47 2.17 -0.46
CA VAL A 65 -1.22 1.42 -0.52
C VAL A 65 -1.58 -0.06 -0.59
N TYR A 66 -1.10 -0.74 -1.60
CA TYR A 66 -1.38 -2.16 -1.83
C TYR A 66 -0.14 -2.96 -1.51
N TYR A 67 -0.27 -3.99 -0.66
CA TYR A 67 0.90 -4.67 -0.13
C TYR A 67 0.66 -6.16 0.09
N ASP A 68 1.77 -6.87 0.20
CA ASP A 68 1.82 -8.28 0.56
C ASP A 68 2.61 -8.45 1.85
N VAL A 69 2.29 -9.49 2.59
CA VAL A 69 2.93 -9.81 3.87
C VAL A 69 3.52 -11.21 3.80
N VAL A 70 4.79 -11.33 4.12
CA VAL A 70 5.49 -12.61 4.19
C VAL A 70 6.12 -12.73 5.57
N ASP A 71 5.86 -13.83 6.26
CA ASP A 71 6.38 -14.06 7.61
C ASP A 71 7.67 -14.90 7.62
N GLU A 72 7.80 -15.82 6.64
CA GLU A 72 8.92 -16.74 6.56
C GLU A 72 9.64 -16.58 5.23
N PRO A 73 10.97 -16.69 5.16
CA PRO A 73 11.91 -16.95 6.27
C PRO A 73 12.11 -15.73 7.19
N GLU A 74 11.80 -14.53 6.71
CA GLU A 74 11.90 -13.30 7.48
C GLU A 74 10.63 -12.47 7.31
N PRO A 75 10.21 -11.71 8.34
CA PRO A 75 9.00 -10.89 8.23
C PRO A 75 9.24 -9.68 7.31
N VAL A 76 8.55 -9.64 6.19
CA VAL A 76 8.68 -8.58 5.18
C VAL A 76 7.31 -8.16 4.68
N VAL A 77 7.10 -6.86 4.59
CA VAL A 77 6.00 -6.25 3.87
C VAL A 77 6.55 -5.70 2.56
N THR A 78 5.96 -6.10 1.44
CA THR A 78 6.30 -5.54 0.13
C THR A 78 5.15 -4.65 -0.34
N VAL A 79 5.43 -3.38 -0.53
CA VAL A 79 4.48 -2.45 -1.14
C VAL A 79 4.53 -2.67 -2.64
N LEU A 80 3.41 -3.05 -3.22
CA LEU A 80 3.28 -3.46 -4.62
C LEU A 80 2.75 -2.33 -5.50
N ALA A 81 1.94 -1.43 -4.95
CA ALA A 81 1.37 -0.33 -5.70
C ALA A 81 0.95 0.78 -4.75
N VAL A 82 0.96 2.02 -5.25
CA VAL A 82 0.47 3.19 -4.52
C VAL A 82 -0.42 3.98 -5.47
N GLY A 83 -1.60 4.34 -5.00
CA GLY A 83 -2.55 5.09 -5.82
C GLY A 83 -3.37 6.07 -5.00
N ILE A 84 -4.31 6.70 -5.70
CA ILE A 84 -5.23 7.67 -5.11
C ILE A 84 -6.63 7.22 -5.43
N LYS A 85 -7.51 7.26 -4.44
CA LYS A 85 -8.92 7.02 -4.66
C LYS A 85 -9.62 8.35 -4.94
N VAL A 86 -10.24 8.44 -6.12
CA VAL A 86 -11.04 9.58 -6.54
C VAL A 86 -12.46 9.08 -6.77
N ARG A 87 -13.36 9.40 -5.84
CA ARG A 87 -14.72 8.86 -5.83
C ARG A 87 -14.69 7.33 -5.76
N ALA A 88 -15.28 6.64 -6.73
CA ALA A 88 -15.30 5.17 -6.77
C ALA A 88 -14.12 4.57 -7.55
N ARG A 89 -13.17 5.40 -7.99
CA ARG A 89 -12.05 4.97 -8.86
C ARG A 89 -10.73 5.02 -8.12
N VAL A 90 -9.84 4.08 -8.45
CA VAL A 90 -8.47 4.07 -7.96
C VAL A 90 -7.55 4.37 -9.12
N ILE A 91 -6.69 5.36 -8.97
CA ILE A 91 -5.72 5.79 -9.97
C ILE A 91 -4.34 5.38 -9.48
N ILE A 92 -3.66 4.51 -10.24
CA ILE A 92 -2.32 4.02 -9.93
C ILE A 92 -1.41 4.34 -11.11
N GLY A 93 -0.32 5.08 -10.86
CA GLY A 93 0.60 5.46 -11.94
C GLY A 93 -0.07 6.29 -13.03
N GLY A 94 -1.10 7.06 -12.67
CA GLY A 94 -1.85 7.87 -13.63
C GLY A 94 -2.93 7.12 -14.39
N GLU A 95 -3.12 5.83 -14.13
CA GLU A 95 -4.10 5.00 -14.82
C GLU A 95 -5.18 4.51 -13.87
N GLU A 96 -6.43 4.48 -14.35
CA GLU A 96 -7.54 3.91 -13.59
C GLU A 96 -7.40 2.39 -13.53
N VAL A 97 -7.51 1.85 -12.32
CA VAL A 97 -7.40 0.41 -12.07
C VAL A 97 -8.69 -0.09 -11.47
N SER A 98 -9.21 -1.17 -12.03
CA SER A 98 -10.39 -1.86 -11.50
C SER A 98 -9.93 -3.00 -10.60
N LEU A 99 -10.39 -2.99 -9.34
CA LEU A 99 -9.99 -3.98 -8.34
C LEU A 99 -11.17 -4.80 -7.83
#